data_e37bb2dc42c0d31e650c1d615da0f305
#
_entry.id   e37bb2dc42c0d31e650c1d615da0f305
#
_cell.length_a   1.000
_cell.length_b   1.000
_cell.length_c   1.000
_cell.angle_alpha   90.00
_cell.angle_beta   90.00
_cell.angle_gamma   90.00
#
_symmetry.space_group_name_H-M   'P 1'
#
loop_
_entity.id
_entity.type
_entity.pdbx_description
1 polymer ?
#
loop_
_entity_poly.entity_id
_entity_poly.type
_entity_poly.pdbx_seq_one_letter_code
_entity_poly.pdbx_strand_id
1 'polypeptide(L)'
;YYQVQQPYLDLIGMPLYFPLIYAVIAVRSNMTSKQLEMQYELSKAEEESRMRDYRITISRDLHDNIGAYANSLIAKIDFLSADEKAGNGELADLKENAENILALLRQTIWVLNNDAMSVEDFYDYVKQYVLKSFRNSGITVSFDEDIRQNRILPSEISINLFRIIQEGLQNIMKHSRATQVDLNLISAENLHISLCDNGEGFFPATADEGYGLANMRTRAGQIGFKVEILTAEPSGTLLVVEEYAHPRIEQHLNFN
;
A
#
# COMPACT_ATOMS: atom_id res chain seq x y z
N TYR A 1 6.13 -93.22 4.28
CA TYR A 1 5.60 -92.48 5.46
C TYR A 1 6.30 -91.16 5.66
N TYR A 2 5.98 -90.20 4.85
CA TYR A 2 6.03 -88.80 5.24
C TYR A 2 5.09 -88.00 4.35
N GLN A 3 3.86 -88.02 4.72
CA GLN A 3 2.90 -87.10 4.21
C GLN A 3 2.32 -86.32 5.38
N VAL A 4 2.26 -85.02 5.12
CA VAL A 4 1.27 -84.12 5.63
C VAL A 4 1.57 -83.45 7.00
N GLN A 5 1.92 -82.23 6.94
CA GLN A 5 1.14 -81.19 7.65
C GLN A 5 1.61 -79.77 7.23
N GLN A 6 1.24 -79.33 6.04
CA GLN A 6 1.46 -77.93 5.64
C GLN A 6 0.24 -77.13 5.14
N PRO A 7 -1.01 -77.54 5.27
CA PRO A 7 -2.09 -76.66 4.81
C PRO A 7 -2.62 -75.69 5.88
N TYR A 8 -2.26 -75.85 7.16
CA TYR A 8 -2.85 -75.00 8.22
C TYR A 8 -2.05 -73.74 8.55
N LEU A 9 -0.78 -73.69 8.25
CA LEU A 9 0.06 -72.51 8.47
C LEU A 9 -0.24 -71.39 7.44
N ASP A 10 -0.58 -71.78 6.21
CA ASP A 10 -0.93 -70.80 5.17
C ASP A 10 -2.31 -70.18 5.38
N LEU A 11 -3.23 -70.88 6.06
CA LEU A 11 -4.60 -70.38 6.28
C LEU A 11 -4.70 -69.39 7.46
N ILE A 12 -3.77 -69.48 8.43
CA ILE A 12 -3.74 -68.61 9.62
C ILE A 12 -2.81 -67.41 9.38
N GLY A 13 -1.78 -67.55 8.56
CA GLY A 13 -0.83 -66.48 8.23
C GLY A 13 -1.38 -65.41 7.32
N MET A 14 -2.17 -65.77 6.31
CA MET A 14 -2.73 -64.83 5.34
C MET A 14 -3.54 -63.66 5.94
N PRO A 15 -4.47 -63.85 6.86
CA PRO A 15 -5.28 -62.74 7.37
C PRO A 15 -4.50 -61.72 8.19
N LEU A 16 -3.30 -62.04 8.69
CA LEU A 16 -2.44 -61.11 9.43
C LEU A 16 -1.48 -60.33 8.53
N TYR A 17 -1.09 -60.88 7.36
CA TYR A 17 -0.19 -60.20 6.43
C TYR A 17 -0.88 -59.03 5.69
N PHE A 18 -2.13 -59.17 5.30
CA PHE A 18 -2.85 -58.13 4.56
C PHE A 18 -2.99 -56.81 5.33
N PRO A 19 -3.45 -56.80 6.60
CA PRO A 19 -3.54 -55.55 7.37
C PRO A 19 -2.17 -54.96 7.67
N LEU A 20 -1.13 -55.74 7.84
CA LEU A 20 0.24 -55.23 8.04
C LEU A 20 0.77 -54.55 6.79
N ILE A 21 0.61 -55.19 5.60
CA ILE A 21 1.00 -54.60 4.33
C ILE A 21 0.19 -53.33 4.07
N TYR A 22 -1.12 -53.35 4.31
CA TYR A 22 -1.97 -52.17 4.18
C TYR A 22 -1.52 -51.03 5.10
N ALA A 23 -1.19 -51.32 6.37
CA ALA A 23 -0.70 -50.33 7.32
C ALA A 23 0.63 -49.74 6.85
N VAL A 24 1.56 -50.53 6.34
CA VAL A 24 2.85 -50.06 5.82
C VAL A 24 2.64 -49.18 4.58
N ILE A 25 1.77 -49.55 3.67
CA ILE A 25 1.43 -48.77 2.47
C ILE A 25 0.77 -47.45 2.88
N ALA A 26 -0.18 -47.48 3.82
CA ALA A 26 -0.87 -46.29 4.29
C ALA A 26 0.10 -45.31 5.01
N VAL A 27 0.99 -45.81 5.86
CA VAL A 27 2.02 -44.98 6.51
C VAL A 27 2.97 -44.38 5.47
N ARG A 28 3.43 -45.19 4.52
CA ARG A 28 4.34 -44.72 3.45
C ARG A 28 3.67 -43.66 2.55
N SER A 29 2.41 -43.89 2.18
CA SER A 29 1.61 -42.93 1.38
C SER A 29 1.43 -41.62 2.13
N ASN A 30 1.12 -41.67 3.44
CA ASN A 30 0.98 -40.46 4.26
C ASN A 30 2.31 -39.71 4.43
N MET A 31 3.42 -40.44 4.60
CA MET A 31 4.76 -39.81 4.65
C MET A 31 5.16 -39.14 3.36
N THR A 32 4.89 -39.81 2.20
CA THR A 32 5.18 -39.20 0.89
C THR A 32 4.31 -37.97 0.61
N SER A 33 3.03 -38.00 0.99
CA SER A 33 2.14 -36.85 0.85
C SER A 33 2.62 -35.65 1.69
N LYS A 34 3.01 -35.90 2.95
CA LYS A 34 3.58 -34.83 3.80
C LYS A 34 4.91 -34.30 3.29
N GLN A 35 5.77 -35.16 2.73
CA GLN A 35 7.02 -34.70 2.14
C GLN A 35 6.78 -33.84 0.90
N LEU A 36 5.81 -34.21 0.05
CA LEU A 36 5.44 -33.43 -1.13
C LEU A 36 4.87 -32.06 -0.74
N GLU A 37 3.99 -32.04 0.26
CA GLU A 37 3.43 -30.81 0.81
C GLU A 37 4.51 -29.88 1.37
N MET A 38 5.44 -30.42 2.16
CA MET A 38 6.58 -29.66 2.69
C MET A 38 7.51 -29.12 1.58
N GLN A 39 7.76 -29.91 0.53
CA GLN A 39 8.56 -29.46 -0.62
C GLN A 39 7.86 -28.34 -1.39
N TYR A 40 6.53 -28.44 -1.54
CA TYR A 40 5.74 -27.40 -2.19
C TYR A 40 5.78 -26.08 -1.40
N GLU A 41 5.57 -26.13 -0.08
CA GLU A 41 5.65 -24.95 0.78
C GLU A 41 7.06 -24.33 0.77
N LEU A 42 8.10 -25.16 0.79
CA LEU A 42 9.49 -24.68 0.71
C LEU A 42 9.76 -23.98 -0.63
N SER A 43 9.35 -24.61 -1.73
CA SER A 43 9.53 -24.03 -3.08
C SER A 43 8.77 -22.70 -3.22
N LYS A 44 7.57 -22.62 -2.67
CA LYS A 44 6.77 -21.39 -2.64
C LYS A 44 7.45 -20.29 -1.83
N ALA A 45 7.95 -20.62 -0.65
CA ALA A 45 8.68 -19.66 0.20
C ALA A 45 9.98 -19.16 -0.47
N GLU A 46 10.69 -20.03 -1.18
CA GLU A 46 11.88 -19.65 -1.96
C GLU A 46 11.55 -18.72 -3.13
N GLU A 47 10.44 -18.97 -3.82
CA GLU A 47 9.99 -18.13 -4.92
C GLU A 47 9.57 -16.74 -4.42
N GLU A 48 8.80 -16.67 -3.32
CA GLU A 48 8.45 -15.42 -2.66
C GLU A 48 9.68 -14.65 -2.17
N SER A 49 10.69 -15.34 -1.64
CA SER A 49 11.95 -14.71 -1.24
C SER A 49 12.71 -14.13 -2.42
N ARG A 50 12.86 -14.89 -3.53
CA ARG A 50 13.50 -14.39 -4.76
C ARG A 50 12.77 -13.18 -5.33
N MET A 51 11.44 -13.20 -5.31
CA MET A 51 10.64 -12.08 -5.81
C MET A 51 10.85 -10.82 -4.95
N ARG A 52 10.93 -10.96 -3.63
CA ARG A 52 11.27 -9.84 -2.72
C ARG A 52 12.65 -9.27 -3.03
N ASP A 53 13.68 -10.12 -3.17
CA ASP A 53 15.04 -9.68 -3.47
C ASP A 53 15.12 -8.97 -4.82
N TYR A 54 14.39 -9.47 -5.82
CA TYR A 54 14.28 -8.84 -7.14
C TYR A 54 13.64 -7.46 -7.07
N ARG A 55 12.55 -7.30 -6.31
CA ARG A 55 11.88 -6.01 -6.08
C ARG A 55 12.80 -5.00 -5.40
N ILE A 56 13.54 -5.42 -4.36
CA ILE A 56 14.49 -4.56 -3.65
C ILE A 56 15.61 -4.11 -4.60
N THR A 57 16.11 -5.00 -5.45
CA THR A 57 17.15 -4.67 -6.42
C THR A 57 16.65 -3.67 -7.45
N ILE A 58 15.50 -3.91 -8.07
CA ILE A 58 14.89 -2.95 -9.02
C ILE A 58 14.63 -1.60 -8.36
N SER A 59 14.10 -1.61 -7.15
CA SER A 59 13.83 -0.39 -6.39
C SER A 59 15.10 0.45 -6.19
N ARG A 60 16.20 -0.19 -5.84
CA ARG A 60 17.50 0.46 -5.67
C ARG A 60 18.03 1.02 -6.99
N ASP A 61 17.99 0.22 -8.06
CA ASP A 61 18.44 0.63 -9.38
C ASP A 61 17.63 1.83 -9.93
N LEU A 62 16.32 1.82 -9.70
CA LEU A 62 15.46 2.93 -10.07
C LEU A 62 15.79 4.20 -9.27
N HIS A 63 16.00 4.06 -7.95
CA HIS A 63 16.35 5.18 -7.08
C HIS A 63 17.69 5.80 -7.46
N ASP A 64 18.73 4.96 -7.64
CA ASP A 64 20.09 5.42 -7.82
C ASP A 64 20.33 5.98 -9.23
N ASN A 65 19.74 5.38 -10.25
CA ASN A 65 19.94 5.80 -11.64
C ASN A 65 18.95 6.89 -12.07
N ILE A 66 17.65 6.58 -12.05
CA ILE A 66 16.64 7.52 -12.59
C ILE A 66 16.44 8.70 -11.64
N GLY A 67 16.47 8.44 -10.32
CA GLY A 67 16.39 9.49 -9.30
C GLY A 67 17.52 10.50 -9.39
N ALA A 68 18.76 10.02 -9.61
CA ALA A 68 19.92 10.89 -9.79
C ALA A 68 19.83 11.73 -11.07
N TYR A 69 19.39 11.12 -12.20
CA TYR A 69 19.21 11.84 -13.46
C TYR A 69 18.14 12.92 -13.36
N ALA A 70 16.99 12.61 -12.76
CA ALA A 70 15.91 13.58 -12.60
C ALA A 70 16.29 14.73 -11.68
N ASN A 71 16.99 14.49 -10.56
CA ASN A 71 17.51 15.54 -9.71
C ASN A 71 18.55 16.41 -10.43
N SER A 72 19.43 15.81 -11.25
CA SER A 72 20.40 16.55 -12.07
C SER A 72 19.70 17.41 -13.13
N LEU A 73 18.58 16.93 -13.70
CA LEU A 73 17.79 17.70 -14.66
C LEU A 73 17.15 18.92 -13.99
N ILE A 74 16.53 18.75 -12.82
CA ILE A 74 15.92 19.84 -12.05
C ILE A 74 16.97 20.89 -11.69
N ALA A 75 18.15 20.47 -11.20
CA ALA A 75 19.24 21.40 -10.88
C ALA A 75 19.73 22.20 -12.10
N LYS A 76 19.76 21.58 -13.30
CA LYS A 76 20.10 22.28 -14.53
C LYS A 76 19.02 23.26 -14.94
N ILE A 77 17.74 22.92 -14.79
CA ILE A 77 16.60 23.80 -15.07
C ILE A 77 16.63 25.00 -14.12
N ASP A 78 16.87 24.79 -12.83
CA ASP A 78 16.99 25.86 -11.84
C ASP A 78 18.15 26.81 -12.18
N PHE A 79 19.28 26.25 -12.62
CA PHE A 79 20.44 27.06 -13.07
C PHE A 79 20.11 27.90 -14.30
N LEU A 80 19.42 27.32 -15.30
CA LEU A 80 19.02 28.04 -16.52
C LEU A 80 17.92 29.08 -16.26
N SER A 81 17.02 28.82 -15.31
CA SER A 81 15.96 29.74 -14.91
C SER A 81 16.49 30.96 -14.15
N ALA A 82 17.68 30.87 -13.55
CA ALA A 82 18.35 32.00 -12.89
C ALA A 82 18.96 33.01 -13.88
N ASP A 83 19.10 32.63 -15.18
CA ASP A 83 19.57 33.51 -16.22
C ASP A 83 18.35 34.15 -16.92
N GLU A 84 18.12 35.46 -16.69
CA GLU A 84 16.92 36.23 -17.12
C GLU A 84 16.61 36.21 -18.63
N LYS A 85 17.39 35.51 -19.44
CA LYS A 85 17.27 35.45 -20.92
C LYS A 85 16.54 34.20 -21.45
N ALA A 86 16.27 33.21 -20.62
CA ALA A 86 15.54 32.02 -21.05
C ALA A 86 14.03 32.20 -20.83
N GLY A 87 13.22 31.85 -21.83
CA GLY A 87 11.74 31.96 -21.76
C GLY A 87 11.18 31.21 -20.54
N ASN A 88 10.72 31.97 -19.57
CA ASN A 88 10.34 31.46 -18.23
C ASN A 88 9.22 30.39 -18.25
N GLY A 89 8.39 30.29 -19.30
CA GLY A 89 7.28 29.34 -19.37
C GLY A 89 7.73 27.89 -19.64
N GLU A 90 8.53 27.68 -20.68
CA GLU A 90 8.98 26.33 -21.08
C GLU A 90 9.88 25.67 -20.02
N LEU A 91 10.71 26.46 -19.31
CA LEU A 91 11.55 25.95 -18.24
C LEU A 91 10.75 25.58 -16.99
N ALA A 92 9.68 26.31 -16.69
CA ALA A 92 8.77 26.00 -15.60
C ALA A 92 8.01 24.68 -15.88
N ASP A 93 7.51 24.52 -17.11
CA ASP A 93 6.85 23.28 -17.54
C ASP A 93 7.81 22.06 -17.50
N LEU A 94 9.06 22.26 -17.92
CA LEU A 94 10.07 21.21 -17.90
C LEU A 94 10.44 20.81 -16.46
N LYS A 95 10.50 21.77 -15.54
CA LYS A 95 10.71 21.52 -14.12
C LYS A 95 9.57 20.73 -13.51
N GLU A 96 8.32 21.14 -13.77
CA GLU A 96 7.13 20.46 -13.30
C GLU A 96 7.08 19.01 -13.81
N ASN A 97 7.38 18.78 -15.08
CA ASN A 97 7.48 17.43 -15.65
C ASN A 97 8.56 16.58 -14.99
N ALA A 98 9.72 17.13 -14.70
CA ALA A 98 10.80 16.42 -14.02
C ALA A 98 10.43 16.06 -12.56
N GLU A 99 9.78 16.97 -11.85
CA GLU A 99 9.26 16.73 -10.51
C GLU A 99 8.17 15.65 -10.49
N ASN A 100 7.28 15.65 -11.49
CA ASN A 100 6.25 14.63 -11.68
C ASN A 100 6.86 13.25 -11.95
N ILE A 101 7.90 13.15 -12.79
CA ILE A 101 8.64 11.91 -13.04
C ILE A 101 9.28 11.38 -11.75
N LEU A 102 9.91 12.26 -10.97
CA LEU A 102 10.49 11.87 -9.66
C LEU A 102 9.43 11.38 -8.68
N ALA A 103 8.28 12.04 -8.64
CA ALA A 103 7.17 11.63 -7.78
C ALA A 103 6.64 10.24 -8.18
N LEU A 104 6.48 9.99 -9.50
CA LEU A 104 6.06 8.70 -10.03
C LEU A 104 7.09 7.60 -9.74
N LEU A 105 8.36 7.91 -9.89
CA LEU A 105 9.46 7.00 -9.59
C LEU A 105 9.46 6.58 -8.11
N ARG A 106 9.39 7.55 -7.20
CA ARG A 106 9.32 7.28 -5.75
C ARG A 106 8.13 6.41 -5.39
N GLN A 107 6.99 6.62 -6.06
CA GLN A 107 5.82 5.77 -5.89
C GLN A 107 6.11 4.34 -6.35
N THR A 108 6.71 4.16 -7.52
CA THR A 108 7.05 2.83 -8.05
C THR A 108 7.99 2.09 -7.11
N ILE A 109 9.01 2.78 -6.60
CA ILE A 109 9.95 2.25 -5.61
C ILE A 109 9.24 1.83 -4.33
N TRP A 110 8.32 2.66 -3.85
CA TRP A 110 7.58 2.37 -2.62
C TRP A 110 6.67 1.15 -2.79
N VAL A 111 5.97 1.02 -3.94
CA VAL A 111 5.17 -0.18 -4.30
C VAL A 111 6.03 -1.44 -4.32
N LEU A 112 7.21 -1.36 -4.92
CA LEU A 112 8.10 -2.50 -5.06
C LEU A 112 8.65 -3.00 -3.71
N ASN A 113 8.80 -2.09 -2.74
CA ASN A 113 9.38 -2.42 -1.43
C ASN A 113 8.37 -2.87 -0.38
N ASN A 114 7.07 -2.65 -0.60
CA ASN A 114 6.04 -2.94 0.40
C ASN A 114 4.92 -3.77 -0.24
N ASP A 115 4.81 -5.04 0.13
CA ASP A 115 3.67 -5.89 -0.27
C ASP A 115 2.40 -5.54 0.52
N ALA A 116 2.57 -5.15 1.78
CA ALA A 116 1.54 -4.66 2.68
C ALA A 116 2.21 -4.00 3.89
N MET A 117 1.52 -3.10 4.56
CA MET A 117 2.01 -2.43 5.77
C MET A 117 0.88 -2.28 6.79
N SER A 118 1.23 -2.14 8.07
CA SER A 118 0.23 -1.83 9.08
C SER A 118 -0.29 -0.40 8.93
N VAL A 119 -1.48 -0.13 9.48
CA VAL A 119 -2.02 1.25 9.53
C VAL A 119 -1.06 2.18 10.27
N GLU A 120 -0.43 1.72 11.33
CA GLU A 120 0.55 2.46 12.12
C GLU A 120 1.78 2.82 11.29
N ASP A 121 2.39 1.85 10.58
CA ASP A 121 3.55 2.09 9.70
C ASP A 121 3.18 3.04 8.55
N PHE A 122 1.98 2.90 7.99
CA PHE A 122 1.47 3.81 6.97
C PHE A 122 1.37 5.24 7.50
N TYR A 123 0.80 5.44 8.69
CA TYR A 123 0.64 6.76 9.26
C TYR A 123 1.98 7.40 9.63
N ASP A 124 2.93 6.62 10.16
CA ASP A 124 4.28 7.08 10.43
C ASP A 124 4.99 7.53 9.16
N TYR A 125 4.83 6.79 8.07
CA TYR A 125 5.35 7.18 6.76
C TYR A 125 4.74 8.49 6.26
N VAL A 126 3.42 8.66 6.39
CA VAL A 126 2.71 9.90 6.04
C VAL A 126 3.19 11.07 6.89
N LYS A 127 3.31 10.91 8.21
CA LYS A 127 3.84 11.94 9.13
C LYS A 127 5.21 12.43 8.69
N GLN A 128 6.13 11.52 8.38
CA GLN A 128 7.48 11.88 7.90
C GLN A 128 7.43 12.67 6.58
N TYR A 129 6.57 12.25 5.65
CA TYR A 129 6.38 12.93 4.38
C TYR A 129 5.86 14.37 4.58
N VAL A 130 4.84 14.55 5.42
CA VAL A 130 4.24 15.85 5.74
C VAL A 130 5.26 16.78 6.38
N LEU A 131 5.99 16.32 7.40
CA LEU A 131 7.05 17.10 8.06
C LEU A 131 8.13 17.54 7.08
N LYS A 132 8.52 16.66 6.14
CA LYS A 132 9.49 17.00 5.11
C LYS A 132 8.95 18.05 4.13
N SER A 133 7.68 17.94 3.74
CA SER A 133 7.03 18.84 2.78
C SER A 133 6.90 20.26 3.32
N PHE A 134 6.61 20.43 4.61
CA PHE A 134 6.42 21.74 5.24
C PHE A 134 7.65 22.29 5.99
N ARG A 135 8.79 21.62 5.92
CA ARG A 135 9.99 21.97 6.70
C ARG A 135 10.43 23.43 6.59
N ASN A 136 10.24 24.06 5.43
CA ASN A 136 10.68 25.43 5.15
C ASN A 136 9.51 26.36 4.74
N SER A 137 8.28 25.96 4.96
CA SER A 137 7.09 26.68 4.49
C SER A 137 6.56 27.73 5.50
N GLY A 138 6.98 27.64 6.77
CA GLY A 138 6.40 28.44 7.85
C GLY A 138 5.04 27.92 8.34
N ILE A 139 4.56 26.78 7.81
CA ILE A 139 3.31 26.14 8.21
C ILE A 139 3.57 25.24 9.42
N THR A 140 2.77 25.40 10.46
CA THR A 140 2.78 24.52 11.63
C THR A 140 1.93 23.28 11.32
N VAL A 141 2.43 22.08 11.64
CA VAL A 141 1.70 20.84 11.42
C VAL A 141 1.40 20.16 12.75
N SER A 142 0.16 19.73 12.96
CA SER A 142 -0.24 18.85 14.05
C SER A 142 -0.70 17.48 13.54
N PHE A 143 -0.56 16.48 14.40
CA PHE A 143 -0.93 15.10 14.11
C PHE A 143 -1.77 14.56 15.25
N ASP A 144 -2.84 13.85 14.91
CA ASP A 144 -3.65 13.10 15.86
C ASP A 144 -3.94 11.70 15.31
N GLU A 145 -3.97 10.69 16.20
CA GLU A 145 -4.20 9.29 15.80
C GLU A 145 -5.02 8.54 16.85
N ASP A 146 -5.99 7.75 16.39
CA ASP A 146 -6.75 6.79 17.19
C ASP A 146 -6.76 5.43 16.48
N ILE A 147 -5.72 4.63 16.72
CA ILE A 147 -5.54 3.32 16.07
C ILE A 147 -6.04 2.24 17.03
N ARG A 148 -7.36 1.94 16.97
CA ARG A 148 -7.98 0.83 17.72
C ARG A 148 -7.77 -0.51 17.04
N GLN A 149 -7.64 -0.50 15.71
CA GLN A 149 -7.34 -1.69 14.90
C GLN A 149 -6.14 -1.40 14.00
N ASN A 150 -4.99 -1.97 14.37
CA ASN A 150 -3.78 -1.90 13.57
C ASN A 150 -3.79 -3.00 12.50
N ARG A 151 -4.66 -2.87 11.50
CA ARG A 151 -4.81 -3.83 10.42
C ARG A 151 -3.75 -3.65 9.34
N ILE A 152 -3.58 -4.69 8.53
CA ILE A 152 -2.67 -4.65 7.38
C ILE A 152 -3.39 -4.05 6.18
N LEU A 153 -2.79 -3.02 5.60
CA LEU A 153 -3.21 -2.38 4.36
C LEU A 153 -2.45 -3.02 3.19
N PRO A 154 -3.17 -3.60 2.21
CA PRO A 154 -2.55 -3.98 0.93
C PRO A 154 -1.85 -2.78 0.27
N SER A 155 -0.80 -3.04 -0.51
CA SER A 155 -0.02 -2.00 -1.18
C SER A 155 -0.88 -1.08 -2.05
N GLU A 156 -1.87 -1.63 -2.73
CA GLU A 156 -2.79 -0.85 -3.57
C GLU A 156 -3.56 0.20 -2.76
N ILE A 157 -4.04 -0.16 -1.57
CA ILE A 157 -4.76 0.75 -0.68
C ILE A 157 -3.82 1.83 -0.16
N SER A 158 -2.70 1.45 0.43
CA SER A 158 -1.76 2.39 1.05
C SER A 158 -1.18 3.39 0.04
N ILE A 159 -0.90 2.97 -1.20
CA ILE A 159 -0.42 3.86 -2.26
C ILE A 159 -1.48 4.87 -2.66
N ASN A 160 -2.70 4.42 -2.92
CA ASN A 160 -3.76 5.32 -3.36
C ASN A 160 -4.14 6.31 -2.24
N LEU A 161 -4.19 5.87 -0.97
CA LEU A 161 -4.36 6.76 0.18
C LEU A 161 -3.23 7.78 0.27
N PHE A 162 -1.98 7.34 0.15
CA PHE A 162 -0.82 8.25 0.16
C PHE A 162 -0.89 9.29 -0.95
N ARG A 163 -1.31 8.89 -2.17
CA ARG A 163 -1.47 9.82 -3.30
C ARG A 163 -2.56 10.86 -3.08
N ILE A 164 -3.67 10.46 -2.46
CA ILE A 164 -4.75 11.39 -2.13
C ILE A 164 -4.23 12.42 -1.11
N ILE A 165 -3.52 11.98 -0.07
CA ILE A 165 -2.93 12.87 0.92
C ILE A 165 -1.89 13.80 0.27
N GLN A 166 -1.03 13.26 -0.60
CA GLN A 166 -0.01 14.04 -1.33
C GLN A 166 -0.64 15.16 -2.16
N GLU A 167 -1.70 14.87 -2.89
CA GLU A 167 -2.45 15.86 -3.68
C GLU A 167 -3.09 16.92 -2.77
N GLY A 168 -3.68 16.51 -1.64
CA GLY A 168 -4.21 17.44 -0.62
C GLY A 168 -3.14 18.39 -0.10
N LEU A 169 -1.94 17.87 0.23
CA LEU A 169 -0.81 18.68 0.70
C LEU A 169 -0.30 19.64 -0.37
N GLN A 170 -0.25 19.22 -1.64
CA GLN A 170 0.12 20.12 -2.74
C GLN A 170 -0.89 21.24 -2.92
N ASN A 171 -2.18 20.95 -2.80
CA ASN A 171 -3.24 21.95 -2.88
C ASN A 171 -3.10 22.98 -1.74
N ILE A 172 -2.81 22.54 -0.52
CA ILE A 172 -2.52 23.42 0.60
C ILE A 172 -1.34 24.34 0.29
N MET A 173 -0.20 23.78 -0.14
CA MET A 173 1.00 24.56 -0.45
C MET A 173 0.82 25.57 -1.57
N LYS A 174 0.05 25.23 -2.61
CA LYS A 174 -0.14 26.08 -3.79
C LYS A 174 -1.24 27.12 -3.63
N HIS A 175 -2.28 26.82 -2.84
CA HIS A 175 -3.53 27.56 -2.92
C HIS A 175 -4.09 28.07 -1.59
N SER A 176 -3.75 27.46 -0.43
CA SER A 176 -4.49 27.74 0.80
C SER A 176 -4.03 28.98 1.54
N ARG A 177 -2.75 29.40 1.42
CA ARG A 177 -2.11 30.40 2.29
C ARG A 177 -2.25 30.07 3.78
N ALA A 178 -2.38 28.80 4.11
CA ALA A 178 -2.51 28.33 5.48
C ALA A 178 -1.26 28.58 6.30
N THR A 179 -1.45 28.74 7.60
CA THR A 179 -0.38 28.79 8.60
C THR A 179 -0.36 27.54 9.48
N GLN A 180 -1.45 26.74 9.45
CA GLN A 180 -1.59 25.52 10.21
C GLN A 180 -2.25 24.44 9.35
N VAL A 181 -1.78 23.22 9.55
CA VAL A 181 -2.32 21.99 8.92
C VAL A 181 -2.44 20.92 9.99
N ASP A 182 -3.61 20.27 10.05
CA ASP A 182 -3.90 19.20 10.98
C ASP A 182 -4.17 17.90 10.18
N LEU A 183 -3.44 16.84 10.50
CA LEU A 183 -3.60 15.52 9.90
C LEU A 183 -4.03 14.54 10.96
N ASN A 184 -5.24 13.96 10.80
CA ASN A 184 -5.80 12.99 11.73
C ASN A 184 -6.05 11.66 11.05
N LEU A 185 -5.84 10.56 11.78
CA LEU A 185 -6.13 9.21 11.35
C LEU A 185 -6.88 8.44 12.44
N ILE A 186 -8.00 7.85 12.08
CA ILE A 186 -8.79 6.97 12.94
C ILE A 186 -8.90 5.61 12.26
N SER A 187 -8.45 4.56 12.93
CA SER A 187 -8.58 3.18 12.49
C SER A 187 -9.37 2.37 13.51
N ALA A 188 -10.64 2.16 13.21
CA ALA A 188 -11.59 1.36 14.00
C ALA A 188 -12.25 0.29 13.10
N GLU A 189 -13.59 0.23 13.01
CA GLU A 189 -14.26 -0.64 12.02
C GLU A 189 -13.91 -0.21 10.58
N ASN A 190 -13.81 1.10 10.35
CA ASN A 190 -13.41 1.71 9.09
C ASN A 190 -12.18 2.59 9.31
N LEU A 191 -11.41 2.81 8.24
CA LEU A 191 -10.32 3.76 8.22
C LEU A 191 -10.84 5.13 7.80
N HIS A 192 -10.50 6.14 8.60
CA HIS A 192 -10.82 7.54 8.35
C HIS A 192 -9.55 8.37 8.44
N ILE A 193 -9.29 9.18 7.42
CA ILE A 193 -8.17 10.10 7.38
C ILE A 193 -8.72 11.48 7.06
N SER A 194 -8.29 12.49 7.82
CA SER A 194 -8.65 13.88 7.53
C SER A 194 -7.44 14.78 7.51
N LEU A 195 -7.42 15.68 6.54
CA LEU A 195 -6.39 16.71 6.37
C LEU A 195 -7.10 18.07 6.35
N CYS A 196 -6.84 18.89 7.35
CA CYS A 196 -7.47 20.21 7.53
C CYS A 196 -6.42 21.30 7.45
N ASP A 197 -6.71 22.38 6.75
CA ASP A 197 -5.93 23.62 6.76
C ASP A 197 -6.77 24.80 7.26
N ASN A 198 -6.11 25.84 7.76
CA ASN A 198 -6.73 27.09 8.21
C ASN A 198 -6.62 28.22 7.19
N GLY A 199 -6.46 27.92 5.91
CA GLY A 199 -6.25 28.90 4.85
C GLY A 199 -7.51 29.60 4.36
N GLU A 200 -7.48 30.07 3.11
CA GLU A 200 -8.59 30.82 2.49
C GLU A 200 -9.81 29.96 2.16
N GLY A 201 -9.66 28.63 2.23
CA GLY A 201 -10.73 27.67 1.92
C GLY A 201 -10.87 27.36 0.43
N PHE A 202 -11.70 26.35 0.16
CA PHE A 202 -12.01 25.87 -1.18
C PHE A 202 -13.47 26.19 -1.51
N PHE A 203 -13.70 26.90 -2.62
CA PHE A 203 -15.05 27.24 -3.11
C PHE A 203 -15.38 26.43 -4.37
N PRO A 204 -16.11 25.30 -4.25
CA PRO A 204 -16.44 24.43 -5.38
C PRO A 204 -17.19 25.12 -6.52
N ALA A 205 -17.94 26.18 -6.22
CA ALA A 205 -18.79 26.87 -7.21
C ALA A 205 -18.03 27.75 -8.23
N THR A 206 -16.74 28.01 -8.00
CA THR A 206 -15.91 28.89 -8.83
C THR A 206 -14.71 28.19 -9.47
N ALA A 207 -14.40 26.98 -9.03
CA ALA A 207 -13.34 26.20 -9.60
C ALA A 207 -13.91 25.23 -10.64
N ASP A 208 -13.45 25.32 -11.90
CA ASP A 208 -13.48 24.14 -12.77
C ASP A 208 -12.90 23.00 -11.92
N GLU A 209 -13.64 21.87 -11.80
CA GLU A 209 -13.13 20.71 -11.04
C GLU A 209 -11.77 20.35 -11.65
N GLY A 210 -10.71 20.85 -11.02
CA GLY A 210 -9.35 20.63 -11.50
C GLY A 210 -9.06 19.11 -11.54
N TYR A 211 -8.27 18.67 -12.48
CA TYR A 211 -7.89 17.26 -12.67
C TYR A 211 -7.46 16.58 -11.34
N GLY A 212 -6.93 17.32 -10.38
CA GLY A 212 -6.51 16.82 -9.06
C GLY A 212 -7.66 16.25 -8.23
N LEU A 213 -8.79 16.96 -8.14
CA LEU A 213 -9.97 16.53 -7.36
C LEU A 213 -10.64 15.29 -7.98
N ALA A 214 -10.81 15.30 -9.29
CA ALA A 214 -11.36 14.16 -10.03
C ALA A 214 -10.48 12.92 -9.87
N ASN A 215 -9.15 13.10 -9.91
CA ASN A 215 -8.18 12.03 -9.70
C ASN A 215 -8.24 11.47 -8.27
N MET A 216 -8.35 12.32 -7.24
CA MET A 216 -8.50 11.87 -5.84
C MET A 216 -9.76 11.00 -5.66
N ARG A 217 -10.91 11.44 -6.19
CA ARG A 217 -12.18 10.67 -6.11
C ARG A 217 -12.09 9.34 -6.86
N THR A 218 -11.50 9.34 -8.06
CA THR A 218 -11.30 8.11 -8.85
C THR A 218 -10.42 7.11 -8.11
N ARG A 219 -9.29 7.56 -7.54
CA ARG A 219 -8.38 6.71 -6.76
C ARG A 219 -9.06 6.13 -5.52
N ALA A 220 -9.80 6.95 -4.78
CA ALA A 220 -10.54 6.50 -3.61
C ALA A 220 -11.57 5.43 -3.98
N GLY A 221 -12.36 5.65 -5.04
CA GLY A 221 -13.34 4.69 -5.51
C GLY A 221 -12.73 3.34 -5.93
N GLN A 222 -11.53 3.33 -6.49
CA GLN A 222 -10.82 2.10 -6.88
C GLN A 222 -10.46 1.21 -5.68
N ILE A 223 -10.23 1.81 -4.50
CA ILE A 223 -9.81 1.10 -3.29
C ILE A 223 -10.92 0.95 -2.24
N GLY A 224 -12.17 1.26 -2.58
CA GLY A 224 -13.29 1.15 -1.63
C GLY A 224 -13.38 2.30 -0.63
N PHE A 225 -12.91 3.50 -0.99
CA PHE A 225 -12.97 4.71 -0.19
C PHE A 225 -13.74 5.81 -0.91
N LYS A 226 -14.23 6.79 -0.14
CA LYS A 226 -14.75 8.07 -0.66
C LYS A 226 -13.85 9.22 -0.26
N VAL A 227 -13.85 10.27 -1.06
CA VAL A 227 -13.18 11.53 -0.79
C VAL A 227 -14.22 12.64 -0.79
N GLU A 228 -14.24 13.41 0.28
CA GLU A 228 -15.03 14.63 0.43
C GLU A 228 -14.11 15.81 0.70
N ILE A 229 -14.44 16.97 0.12
CA ILE A 229 -13.75 18.23 0.35
C ILE A 229 -14.76 19.22 0.83
N LEU A 230 -14.57 19.70 2.05
CA LEU A 230 -15.48 20.56 2.79
C LEU A 230 -14.78 21.86 3.14
N THR A 231 -15.52 22.91 3.38
CA THR A 231 -14.98 24.12 3.99
C THR A 231 -14.80 23.87 5.49
N ALA A 232 -13.61 24.16 6.01
CA ALA A 232 -13.34 24.11 7.45
C ALA A 232 -13.86 25.38 8.14
N GLU A 233 -14.28 25.28 9.40
CA GLU A 233 -14.66 26.44 10.20
C GLU A 233 -13.50 26.85 11.13
N PRO A 234 -13.23 28.14 11.30
CA PRO A 234 -13.90 29.33 10.72
C PRO A 234 -13.49 29.64 9.28
N SER A 235 -12.44 29.04 8.76
CA SER A 235 -11.94 29.14 7.37
C SER A 235 -11.01 27.99 7.08
N GLY A 236 -10.75 27.71 5.80
CA GLY A 236 -9.84 26.68 5.35
C GLY A 236 -10.53 25.53 4.61
N THR A 237 -9.80 24.47 4.37
CA THR A 237 -10.29 23.28 3.66
C THR A 237 -10.13 22.04 4.52
N LEU A 238 -11.13 21.19 4.51
CA LEU A 238 -11.10 19.86 5.12
C LEU A 238 -11.26 18.79 4.04
N LEU A 239 -10.20 18.04 3.80
CA LEU A 239 -10.17 16.84 2.99
C LEU A 239 -10.45 15.64 3.88
N VAL A 240 -11.50 14.88 3.58
CA VAL A 240 -11.87 13.66 4.28
C VAL A 240 -11.75 12.47 3.35
N VAL A 241 -11.07 11.43 3.80
CA VAL A 241 -10.94 10.14 3.11
C VAL A 241 -11.48 9.07 4.04
N GLU A 242 -12.56 8.42 3.64
CA GLU A 242 -13.27 7.47 4.48
C GLU A 242 -13.55 6.17 3.74
N GLU A 243 -13.28 5.06 4.39
CA GLU A 243 -13.58 3.73 3.87
C GLU A 243 -15.10 3.53 3.83
N TYR A 244 -15.61 2.93 2.73
CA TYR A 244 -17.02 2.56 2.69
C TYR A 244 -17.32 1.54 3.79
N ALA A 245 -18.38 1.77 4.53
CA ALA A 245 -18.89 0.78 5.46
C ALA A 245 -19.20 -0.51 4.69
N HIS A 246 -18.49 -1.59 4.98
CA HIS A 246 -18.89 -2.89 4.47
C HIS A 246 -20.29 -3.21 5.00
N PRO A 247 -21.27 -3.54 4.15
CA PRO A 247 -22.53 -4.06 4.66
C PRO A 247 -22.17 -5.31 5.48
N ARG A 248 -22.53 -5.30 6.77
CA ARG A 248 -22.44 -6.52 7.60
C ARG A 248 -23.17 -7.61 6.86
N ILE A 249 -22.45 -8.60 6.33
CA ILE A 249 -23.06 -9.87 5.94
C ILE A 249 -23.42 -10.52 7.27
N GLU A 250 -24.64 -10.30 7.74
CA GLU A 250 -25.23 -11.12 8.80
C GLU A 250 -25.26 -12.54 8.24
N GLN A 251 -24.25 -13.33 8.61
CA GLN A 251 -24.32 -14.77 8.42
C GLN A 251 -25.43 -15.27 9.35
N HIS A 252 -26.65 -15.29 8.84
CA HIS A 252 -27.70 -16.12 9.36
C HIS A 252 -27.26 -17.58 9.18
N LEU A 253 -26.46 -18.06 10.12
CA LEU A 253 -26.28 -19.49 10.34
C LEU A 253 -27.60 -20.01 10.92
N ASN A 254 -28.57 -20.27 10.05
CA ASN A 254 -29.70 -21.15 10.38
C ASN A 254 -29.15 -22.57 10.47
N PHE A 255 -28.78 -22.97 11.68
CA PHE A 255 -28.70 -24.38 12.02
C PHE A 255 -30.14 -24.87 12.25
N ASN A 256 -30.67 -25.64 11.29
CA ASN A 256 -31.76 -26.61 11.47
C ASN A 256 -31.15 -27.99 11.63
#